data_cbf6798a0e4c73b805a0802fc05359f2
#
_entry.id   cbf6798a0e4c73b805a0802fc05359f2
#
_cell.length_a   1.000
_cell.length_b   1.000
_cell.length_c   1.000
_cell.angle_alpha   90.00
_cell.angle_beta   90.00
_cell.angle_gamma   90.00
#
_symmetry.space_group_name_H-M   'P 1'
#
loop_
_entity.id
_entity.type
_entity.pdbx_description
1 polymer ?
#
loop_
_entity_poly.entity_id
_entity_poly.type
_entity_poly.pdbx_seq_one_letter_code
_entity_poly.pdbx_strand_id
1 'polypeptide(L)'
;MKNRLWVEKYRPTNVDEYVFTDDRLKNQVKQWISEGSIPHLLLSGDPGTGKTTLAKVLIKELGVEEYDVLEINASRENGIDNMREKINGFVQTMPFGKFKVVLLDEADYLTQPSQAALRGDMETYHMTVRYILTCNYEHKIIPALRNSRCHKIHIAKPDMNEFTARAATVLVSENVEFDLDTLDNYIRGTYPDLRRCLNQLQVNSSTGKLVATAETNSSEDSILVEAAQLFKSGKILEGRQQLLHYVALYPTRIEDTYKWMYDNLDLWGTSNERRDASIIIIRNGLANLPLVGIPEISLAASLAELSL
;
A
#
# COMPACT_ATOMS: atom_id res chain seq x y z
N MET A 1 19.24 -23.14 4.66
CA MET A 1 18.27 -22.22 4.01
C MET A 1 17.06 -21.85 4.90
N LYS A 2 17.16 -22.00 6.22
CA LYS A 2 16.01 -21.79 7.16
C LYS A 2 15.68 -20.32 7.52
N ASN A 3 16.42 -19.33 7.02
CA ASN A 3 16.28 -17.93 7.49
C ASN A 3 15.87 -16.94 6.38
N ARG A 4 15.19 -17.38 5.31
CA ARG A 4 14.70 -16.43 4.30
C ARG A 4 13.32 -15.92 4.72
N LEU A 5 13.12 -14.59 4.64
CA LEU A 5 11.81 -13.99 4.91
C LEU A 5 10.76 -14.55 3.94
N TRP A 6 9.60 -14.95 4.44
CA TRP A 6 8.52 -15.51 3.63
C TRP A 6 8.04 -14.52 2.56
N VAL A 7 8.03 -13.25 2.87
CA VAL A 7 7.70 -12.18 1.92
C VAL A 7 8.57 -12.23 0.66
N GLU A 8 9.86 -12.55 0.81
CA GLU A 8 10.78 -12.65 -0.33
C GLU A 8 10.78 -14.06 -0.94
N LYS A 9 10.61 -15.10 -0.12
CA LYS A 9 10.59 -16.50 -0.59
C LYS A 9 9.37 -16.79 -1.46
N TYR A 10 8.21 -16.24 -1.08
CA TYR A 10 6.92 -16.44 -1.73
C TYR A 10 6.46 -15.24 -2.56
N ARG A 11 7.39 -14.34 -2.90
CA ARG A 11 7.09 -13.26 -3.84
C ARG A 11 6.75 -13.88 -5.20
N PRO A 12 5.58 -13.59 -5.79
CA PRO A 12 5.22 -14.06 -7.12
C PRO A 12 6.33 -13.83 -8.14
N THR A 13 6.63 -14.84 -8.91
CA THR A 13 7.69 -14.81 -9.95
C THR A 13 7.13 -14.95 -11.35
N ASN A 14 5.86 -15.29 -11.48
CA ASN A 14 5.12 -15.41 -12.73
C ASN A 14 3.67 -14.89 -12.55
N VAL A 15 2.96 -14.74 -13.66
CA VAL A 15 1.59 -14.19 -13.68
C VAL A 15 0.59 -15.07 -12.94
N ASP A 16 0.76 -16.39 -12.99
CA ASP A 16 -0.21 -17.32 -12.37
C ASP A 16 -0.08 -17.35 -10.84
N GLU A 17 1.07 -16.95 -10.29
CA GLU A 17 1.27 -16.79 -8.84
C GLU A 17 0.80 -15.43 -8.31
N TYR A 18 0.58 -14.45 -9.18
CA TYR A 18 0.17 -13.12 -8.76
C TYR A 18 -1.33 -13.08 -8.49
N VAL A 19 -1.71 -12.55 -7.33
CA VAL A 19 -3.11 -12.35 -6.93
C VAL A 19 -3.65 -11.10 -7.61
N PHE A 20 -4.49 -11.28 -8.62
CA PHE A 20 -5.11 -10.17 -9.34
C PHE A 20 -6.36 -9.67 -8.61
N THR A 21 -6.66 -8.40 -8.78
CA THR A 21 -7.86 -7.77 -8.25
C THR A 21 -9.11 -8.10 -9.05
N ASP A 22 -8.93 -8.34 -10.36
CA ASP A 22 -9.98 -8.71 -11.29
C ASP A 22 -9.42 -9.44 -12.53
N ASP A 23 -10.29 -10.17 -13.21
CA ASP A 23 -9.94 -10.92 -14.43
C ASP A 23 -9.58 -9.99 -15.61
N ARG A 24 -10.08 -8.75 -15.63
CA ARG A 24 -9.79 -7.80 -16.70
C ARG A 24 -8.32 -7.42 -16.68
N LEU A 25 -7.79 -7.09 -15.52
CA LEU A 25 -6.37 -6.80 -15.35
C LEU A 25 -5.51 -8.02 -15.68
N LYS A 26 -5.92 -9.21 -15.23
CA LYS A 26 -5.23 -10.47 -15.53
C LYS A 26 -5.13 -10.72 -17.03
N ASN A 27 -6.23 -10.56 -17.76
CA ASN A 27 -6.28 -10.76 -19.20
C ASN A 27 -5.44 -9.71 -19.94
N GLN A 28 -5.45 -8.46 -19.51
CA GLN A 28 -4.64 -7.39 -20.08
C GLN A 28 -3.14 -7.66 -19.90
N VAL A 29 -2.73 -8.11 -18.72
CA VAL A 29 -1.34 -8.49 -18.44
C VAL A 29 -0.93 -9.67 -19.33
N LYS A 30 -1.76 -10.72 -19.45
CA LYS A 30 -1.51 -11.87 -20.34
C LYS A 30 -1.40 -11.45 -21.80
N GLN A 31 -2.23 -10.51 -22.24
CA GLN A 31 -2.15 -9.96 -23.59
C GLN A 31 -0.80 -9.28 -23.85
N TRP A 32 -0.33 -8.40 -22.97
CA TRP A 32 0.95 -7.73 -23.11
C TRP A 32 2.12 -8.71 -23.17
N ILE A 33 2.07 -9.77 -22.36
CA ILE A 33 3.08 -10.83 -22.38
C ILE A 33 3.08 -11.56 -23.74
N SER A 34 1.89 -11.89 -24.25
CA SER A 34 1.77 -12.55 -25.56
C SER A 34 2.21 -11.67 -26.73
N GLU A 35 1.99 -10.36 -26.63
CA GLU A 35 2.46 -9.36 -27.61
C GLU A 35 3.97 -9.09 -27.47
N GLY A 36 4.56 -9.46 -26.34
CA GLY A 36 5.96 -9.21 -26.00
C GLY A 36 6.29 -7.72 -25.92
N SER A 37 5.32 -6.88 -25.52
CA SER A 37 5.48 -5.43 -25.38
C SER A 37 4.47 -4.87 -24.38
N ILE A 38 4.86 -3.77 -23.69
CA ILE A 38 4.02 -3.01 -22.77
C ILE A 38 4.05 -1.53 -23.13
N PRO A 39 3.01 -0.75 -22.81
CA PRO A 39 3.10 0.71 -22.79
C PRO A 39 3.94 1.19 -21.59
N HIS A 40 4.16 2.50 -21.46
CA HIS A 40 4.58 3.06 -20.19
C HIS A 40 3.46 2.85 -19.16
N LEU A 41 3.78 2.36 -17.98
CA LEU A 41 2.80 2.00 -16.95
C LEU A 41 2.91 2.92 -15.73
N LEU A 42 1.76 3.24 -15.15
CA LEU A 42 1.65 3.83 -13.82
C LEU A 42 0.78 2.90 -12.96
N LEU A 43 1.41 2.21 -12.02
CA LEU A 43 0.76 1.30 -11.08
C LEU A 43 0.49 2.06 -9.77
N SER A 44 -0.75 2.37 -9.48
CA SER A 44 -1.18 3.05 -8.26
C SER A 44 -1.98 2.13 -7.34
N GLY A 45 -2.05 2.43 -6.06
CA GLY A 45 -2.85 1.66 -5.08
C GLY A 45 -2.26 1.72 -3.68
N ASP A 46 -2.95 1.12 -2.72
CA ASP A 46 -2.56 1.09 -1.32
C ASP A 46 -1.20 0.38 -1.09
N PRO A 47 -0.46 0.70 0.00
CA PRO A 47 0.74 -0.04 0.36
C PRO A 47 0.45 -1.55 0.51
N GLY A 48 1.43 -2.38 0.10
CA GLY A 48 1.31 -3.85 0.27
C GLY A 48 0.42 -4.58 -0.74
N THR A 49 -0.24 -3.89 -1.70
CA THR A 49 -1.14 -4.49 -2.71
C THR A 49 -0.41 -5.16 -3.88
N GLY A 50 0.92 -5.17 -3.91
CA GLY A 50 1.68 -5.92 -4.91
C GLY A 50 2.11 -5.13 -6.16
N LYS A 51 2.05 -3.80 -6.19
CA LYS A 51 2.46 -2.94 -7.33
C LYS A 51 3.85 -3.28 -7.88
N THR A 52 4.86 -3.20 -7.02
CA THR A 52 6.25 -3.52 -7.38
C THR A 52 6.41 -4.99 -7.79
N THR A 53 5.63 -5.89 -7.19
CA THR A 53 5.63 -7.31 -7.56
C THR A 53 5.08 -7.50 -8.96
N LEU A 54 3.96 -6.85 -9.32
CA LEU A 54 3.42 -6.92 -10.70
C LEU A 54 4.41 -6.37 -11.72
N ALA A 55 5.07 -5.25 -11.42
CA ALA A 55 6.11 -4.69 -12.28
C ALA A 55 7.23 -5.71 -12.55
N LYS A 56 7.73 -6.36 -11.50
CA LYS A 56 8.80 -7.36 -11.62
C LYS A 56 8.36 -8.63 -12.34
N VAL A 57 7.14 -9.09 -12.11
CA VAL A 57 6.55 -10.21 -12.85
C VAL A 57 6.44 -9.88 -14.33
N LEU A 58 5.93 -8.70 -14.69
CA LEU A 58 5.85 -8.25 -16.08
C LEU A 58 7.23 -8.21 -16.76
N ILE A 59 8.24 -7.62 -16.13
CA ILE A 59 9.60 -7.53 -16.65
C ILE A 59 10.15 -8.93 -16.94
N LYS A 60 9.99 -9.86 -16.00
CA LYS A 60 10.47 -11.23 -16.12
C LYS A 60 9.74 -12.01 -17.22
N GLU A 61 8.41 -11.94 -17.25
CA GLU A 61 7.59 -12.66 -18.24
C GLU A 61 7.76 -12.12 -19.67
N LEU A 62 8.10 -10.84 -19.81
CA LEU A 62 8.46 -10.25 -21.10
C LEU A 62 9.86 -10.65 -21.58
N GLY A 63 10.62 -11.41 -20.77
CA GLY A 63 11.96 -11.83 -21.11
C GLY A 63 12.95 -10.66 -21.22
N VAL A 64 12.76 -9.59 -20.45
CA VAL A 64 13.71 -8.47 -20.43
C VAL A 64 14.92 -8.90 -19.60
N GLU A 65 16.09 -8.87 -20.23
CA GLU A 65 17.35 -9.25 -19.58
C GLU A 65 17.74 -8.26 -18.49
N GLU A 66 18.46 -8.72 -17.47
CA GLU A 66 18.85 -7.90 -16.32
C GLU A 66 19.61 -6.62 -16.71
N TYR A 67 20.42 -6.70 -17.78
CA TYR A 67 21.17 -5.56 -18.31
C TYR A 67 20.29 -4.50 -18.99
N ASP A 68 19.07 -4.88 -19.39
CA ASP A 68 18.06 -4.00 -19.97
C ASP A 68 17.03 -3.51 -18.93
N VAL A 69 17.30 -3.72 -17.63
CA VAL A 69 16.44 -3.24 -16.52
C VAL A 69 17.23 -2.29 -15.63
N LEU A 70 16.67 -1.08 -15.43
CA LEU A 70 17.15 -0.14 -14.44
C LEU A 70 16.05 0.02 -13.36
N GLU A 71 16.33 -0.46 -12.15
CA GLU A 71 15.44 -0.30 -11.01
C GLU A 71 15.96 0.82 -10.09
N ILE A 72 15.10 1.82 -9.85
CA ILE A 72 15.38 2.96 -8.96
C ILE A 72 14.24 3.06 -7.96
N ASN A 73 14.58 3.12 -6.67
CA ASN A 73 13.61 3.48 -5.63
C ASN A 73 13.73 4.98 -5.33
N ALA A 74 12.69 5.74 -5.70
CA ALA A 74 12.68 7.19 -5.61
C ALA A 74 12.68 7.72 -4.16
N SER A 75 12.27 6.91 -3.17
CA SER A 75 12.30 7.30 -1.77
C SER A 75 13.70 7.22 -1.13
N ARG A 76 14.60 6.43 -1.74
CA ARG A 76 15.96 6.20 -1.22
C ARG A 76 17.01 7.02 -1.94
N GLU A 77 16.80 7.34 -3.21
CA GLU A 77 17.75 8.11 -4.01
C GLU A 77 17.50 9.61 -3.84
N ASN A 78 18.17 10.22 -2.87
CA ASN A 78 17.97 11.62 -2.43
C ASN A 78 18.61 12.68 -3.35
N GLY A 79 19.04 12.35 -4.56
CA GLY A 79 19.67 13.29 -5.50
C GLY A 79 18.99 13.31 -6.86
N ILE A 80 18.30 14.42 -7.17
CA ILE A 80 17.66 14.64 -8.49
C ILE A 80 18.66 14.42 -9.62
N ASP A 81 19.88 14.95 -9.46
CA ASP A 81 20.94 14.92 -10.48
C ASP A 81 21.49 13.51 -10.66
N ASN A 82 21.77 12.78 -9.57
CA ASN A 82 22.24 11.38 -9.63
C ASN A 82 21.24 10.45 -10.31
N MET A 83 19.95 10.60 -10.00
CA MET A 83 18.91 9.81 -10.65
C MET A 83 18.82 10.12 -12.15
N ARG A 84 18.87 11.41 -12.52
CA ARG A 84 18.86 11.83 -13.93
C ARG A 84 20.07 11.31 -14.69
N GLU A 85 21.27 11.38 -14.11
CA GLU A 85 22.50 10.84 -14.72
C GLU A 85 22.39 9.33 -14.95
N LYS A 86 21.91 8.57 -13.96
CA LYS A 86 21.70 7.13 -14.09
C LYS A 86 20.70 6.79 -15.20
N ILE A 87 19.55 7.47 -15.22
CA ILE A 87 18.52 7.25 -16.24
C ILE A 87 19.08 7.63 -17.61
N ASN A 88 19.67 8.82 -17.76
CA ASN A 88 20.24 9.28 -19.03
C ASN A 88 21.31 8.32 -19.56
N GLY A 89 22.26 7.91 -18.72
CA GLY A 89 23.30 6.97 -19.12
C GLY A 89 22.73 5.62 -19.57
N PHE A 90 21.65 5.16 -18.92
CA PHE A 90 20.99 3.92 -19.26
C PHE A 90 20.18 4.01 -20.57
N VAL A 91 19.35 5.06 -20.75
CA VAL A 91 18.43 5.14 -21.89
C VAL A 91 19.13 5.49 -23.21
N GLN A 92 20.30 6.12 -23.16
CA GLN A 92 21.09 6.47 -24.34
C GLN A 92 21.77 5.26 -25.01
N THR A 93 21.92 4.15 -24.30
CA THR A 93 22.52 2.94 -24.85
C THR A 93 21.44 2.07 -25.50
N MET A 94 21.82 1.32 -26.55
CA MET A 94 20.89 0.41 -27.23
C MET A 94 20.52 -0.77 -26.32
N PRO A 95 19.27 -1.29 -26.40
CA PRO A 95 18.89 -2.51 -25.68
C PRO A 95 19.63 -3.74 -26.23
N PHE A 96 19.90 -4.70 -25.37
CA PHE A 96 20.37 -6.04 -25.78
C PHE A 96 19.20 -6.85 -26.33
N GLY A 97 18.01 -6.71 -25.72
CA GLY A 97 16.78 -7.34 -26.17
C GLY A 97 15.91 -6.42 -27.04
N LYS A 98 14.59 -6.53 -26.92
CA LYS A 98 13.64 -5.73 -27.72
C LYS A 98 13.57 -4.28 -27.23
N PHE A 99 13.61 -4.07 -25.94
CA PHE A 99 13.54 -2.74 -25.28
C PHE A 99 14.10 -2.83 -23.87
N LYS A 100 14.46 -1.68 -23.33
CA LYS A 100 14.85 -1.51 -21.94
C LYS A 100 13.67 -1.15 -21.06
N VAL A 101 13.77 -1.46 -19.77
CA VAL A 101 12.78 -1.07 -18.76
C VAL A 101 13.42 -0.21 -17.68
N VAL A 102 12.84 0.94 -17.42
CA VAL A 102 13.13 1.77 -16.25
C VAL A 102 11.98 1.60 -15.26
N LEU A 103 12.25 0.91 -14.14
CA LEU A 103 11.31 0.75 -13.03
C LEU A 103 11.59 1.80 -11.97
N LEU A 104 10.65 2.74 -11.80
CA LEU A 104 10.69 3.77 -10.76
C LEU A 104 9.72 3.40 -9.65
N ASP A 105 10.25 2.79 -8.60
CA ASP A 105 9.46 2.41 -7.41
C ASP A 105 9.27 3.63 -6.51
N GLU A 106 8.06 3.78 -5.94
CA GLU A 106 7.67 4.91 -5.10
C GLU A 106 7.84 6.29 -5.80
N ALA A 107 7.43 6.37 -7.07
CA ALA A 107 7.58 7.57 -7.92
C ALA A 107 6.88 8.82 -7.38
N ASP A 108 5.95 8.69 -6.45
CA ASP A 108 5.30 9.79 -5.72
C ASP A 108 6.25 10.57 -4.77
N TYR A 109 7.47 10.05 -4.54
CA TYR A 109 8.56 10.79 -3.86
C TYR A 109 9.40 11.65 -4.82
N LEU A 110 9.21 11.49 -6.15
CA LEU A 110 9.91 12.33 -7.12
C LEU A 110 9.44 13.78 -7.05
N THR A 111 10.39 14.70 -7.14
CA THR A 111 10.06 16.12 -7.26
C THR A 111 9.38 16.44 -8.61
N GLN A 112 8.61 17.52 -8.67
CA GLN A 112 7.97 17.94 -9.91
C GLN A 112 8.95 18.17 -11.06
N PRO A 113 10.13 18.81 -10.86
CA PRO A 113 11.14 18.95 -11.93
C PRO A 113 11.66 17.60 -12.44
N SER A 114 11.86 16.60 -11.54
CA SER A 114 12.27 15.26 -11.95
C SER A 114 11.22 14.57 -12.79
N GLN A 115 9.96 14.68 -12.39
CA GLN A 115 8.84 14.13 -13.15
C GLN A 115 8.68 14.80 -14.52
N ALA A 116 8.92 16.12 -14.62
CA ALA A 116 8.89 16.85 -15.90
C ALA A 116 10.01 16.40 -16.85
N ALA A 117 11.21 16.11 -16.33
CA ALA A 117 12.31 15.56 -17.12
C ALA A 117 11.97 14.17 -17.68
N LEU A 118 11.42 13.27 -16.85
CA LEU A 118 10.98 11.94 -17.29
C LEU A 118 9.99 11.99 -18.45
N ARG A 119 9.12 13.00 -18.50
CA ARG A 119 8.23 13.21 -19.64
C ARG A 119 9.01 13.37 -20.95
N GLY A 120 10.07 14.17 -20.96
CA GLY A 120 10.94 14.36 -22.12
C GLY A 120 11.63 13.06 -22.54
N ASP A 121 12.14 12.31 -21.57
CA ASP A 121 12.80 11.02 -21.81
C ASP A 121 11.82 9.99 -22.40
N MET A 122 10.60 9.91 -21.89
CA MET A 122 9.54 9.05 -22.43
C MET A 122 9.18 9.38 -23.87
N GLU A 123 9.22 10.66 -24.26
CA GLU A 123 8.98 11.11 -25.64
C GLU A 123 10.17 10.76 -26.55
N THR A 124 11.39 10.97 -26.06
CA THR A 124 12.61 10.78 -26.85
C THR A 124 12.92 9.31 -27.10
N TYR A 125 12.79 8.48 -26.05
CA TYR A 125 13.22 7.08 -26.08
C TYR A 125 12.08 6.07 -26.20
N HIS A 126 10.88 6.50 -26.63
CA HIS A 126 9.67 5.66 -26.68
C HIS A 126 9.84 4.38 -27.51
N MET A 127 10.75 4.34 -28.47
CA MET A 127 11.01 3.16 -29.30
C MET A 127 11.80 2.07 -28.55
N THR A 128 12.72 2.49 -27.70
CA THR A 128 13.72 1.60 -27.08
C THR A 128 13.55 1.42 -25.59
N VAL A 129 12.73 2.24 -24.91
CA VAL A 129 12.57 2.22 -23.46
C VAL A 129 11.11 2.16 -23.06
N ARG A 130 10.80 1.38 -22.04
CA ARG A 130 9.51 1.39 -21.32
C ARG A 130 9.72 1.83 -19.87
N TYR A 131 8.84 2.65 -19.38
CA TYR A 131 8.84 3.13 -18.01
C TYR A 131 7.71 2.46 -17.24
N ILE A 132 8.02 1.92 -16.07
CA ILE A 132 7.03 1.41 -15.11
C ILE A 132 7.20 2.23 -13.84
N LEU A 133 6.19 3.01 -13.48
CA LEU A 133 6.14 3.81 -12.27
C LEU A 133 5.21 3.13 -11.27
N THR A 134 5.61 3.01 -10.02
CA THR A 134 4.71 2.64 -8.93
C THR A 134 4.50 3.83 -8.00
N CYS A 135 3.32 3.99 -7.44
CA CYS A 135 3.03 5.03 -6.47
C CYS A 135 1.91 4.63 -5.50
N ASN A 136 1.93 5.17 -4.30
CA ASN A 136 0.82 5.06 -3.36
C ASN A 136 -0.17 6.22 -3.58
N TYR A 137 0.31 7.40 -3.90
CA TYR A 137 -0.48 8.61 -4.04
C TYR A 137 -0.45 9.12 -5.49
N GLU A 138 -1.41 8.68 -6.31
CA GLU A 138 -1.49 9.05 -7.74
C GLU A 138 -1.54 10.58 -7.95
N HIS A 139 -2.16 11.33 -7.03
CA HIS A 139 -2.28 12.79 -7.13
C HIS A 139 -0.93 13.52 -7.04
N LYS A 140 0.11 12.89 -6.48
CA LYS A 140 1.48 13.45 -6.45
C LYS A 140 2.21 13.30 -7.79
N ILE A 141 1.71 12.47 -8.70
CA ILE A 141 2.24 12.34 -10.05
C ILE A 141 1.64 13.43 -10.93
N ILE A 142 2.50 14.18 -11.64
CA ILE A 142 2.05 15.28 -12.48
C ILE A 142 1.08 14.80 -13.58
N PRO A 143 0.06 15.61 -13.94
CA PRO A 143 -0.92 15.22 -14.96
C PRO A 143 -0.29 14.87 -16.32
N ALA A 144 0.83 15.51 -16.67
CA ALA A 144 1.55 15.27 -17.91
C ALA A 144 2.12 13.85 -18.04
N LEU A 145 2.47 13.19 -16.94
CA LEU A 145 2.86 11.78 -16.91
C LEU A 145 1.63 10.88 -16.80
N ARG A 146 0.83 11.11 -15.76
CA ARG A 146 -0.25 10.20 -15.41
C ARG A 146 -1.38 10.12 -16.43
N ASN A 147 -1.70 11.23 -17.14
CA ASN A 147 -2.84 11.29 -18.08
C ASN A 147 -2.44 11.16 -19.54
N SER A 148 -1.17 11.47 -19.87
CA SER A 148 -0.76 11.60 -21.27
C SER A 148 0.35 10.64 -21.71
N ARG A 149 1.08 10.06 -20.77
CA ARG A 149 2.26 9.23 -21.09
C ARG A 149 2.14 7.81 -20.58
N CYS A 150 1.50 7.60 -19.44
CA CYS A 150 1.39 6.29 -18.82
C CYS A 150 -0.01 5.71 -18.98
N HIS A 151 -0.08 4.42 -19.24
CA HIS A 151 -1.29 3.64 -19.05
C HIS A 151 -1.47 3.41 -17.55
N LYS A 152 -2.57 3.91 -17.00
CA LYS A 152 -2.85 3.84 -15.57
C LYS A 152 -3.51 2.53 -15.20
N ILE A 153 -2.98 1.90 -14.16
CA ILE A 153 -3.57 0.73 -13.53
C ILE A 153 -3.69 1.05 -12.05
N HIS A 154 -4.91 1.08 -11.56
CA HIS A 154 -5.17 1.13 -10.13
C HIS A 154 -5.27 -0.29 -9.61
N ILE A 155 -4.30 -0.69 -8.76
CA ILE A 155 -4.31 -1.98 -8.08
C ILE A 155 -5.14 -1.83 -6.82
N ALA A 156 -6.40 -2.22 -6.93
CA ALA A 156 -7.33 -2.24 -5.82
C ALA A 156 -6.95 -3.33 -4.79
N LYS A 157 -7.74 -3.44 -3.74
CA LYS A 157 -7.57 -4.52 -2.75
C LYS A 157 -7.78 -5.87 -3.44
N PRO A 158 -6.95 -6.88 -3.17
CA PRO A 158 -7.11 -8.23 -3.73
C PRO A 158 -8.42 -8.86 -3.26
N ASP A 159 -8.92 -9.87 -3.98
CA ASP A 159 -10.04 -10.67 -3.49
C ASP A 159 -9.69 -11.35 -2.17
N MET A 160 -10.63 -11.31 -1.20
CA MET A 160 -10.41 -11.83 0.15
C MET A 160 -10.14 -13.34 0.13
N ASN A 161 -10.83 -14.09 -0.75
CA ASN A 161 -10.66 -15.55 -0.84
C ASN A 161 -9.29 -15.89 -1.43
N GLU A 162 -8.86 -15.18 -2.48
CA GLU A 162 -7.54 -15.38 -3.07
C GLU A 162 -6.42 -14.98 -2.10
N PHE A 163 -6.61 -13.89 -1.35
CA PHE A 163 -5.70 -13.47 -0.29
C PHE A 163 -5.55 -14.56 0.77
N THR A 164 -6.68 -15.09 1.26
CA THR A 164 -6.71 -16.18 2.25
C THR A 164 -6.07 -17.46 1.71
N ALA A 165 -6.40 -17.84 0.47
CA ALA A 165 -5.82 -19.00 -0.19
C ALA A 165 -4.31 -18.88 -0.33
N ARG A 166 -3.79 -17.70 -0.65
CA ARG A 166 -2.35 -17.44 -0.74
C ARG A 166 -1.66 -17.59 0.62
N ALA A 167 -2.23 -17.02 1.66
CA ALA A 167 -1.71 -17.13 3.03
C ALA A 167 -1.70 -18.60 3.50
N ALA A 168 -2.79 -19.33 3.29
CA ALA A 168 -2.90 -20.75 3.61
C ALA A 168 -1.87 -21.59 2.84
N THR A 169 -1.68 -21.33 1.54
CA THR A 169 -0.69 -22.02 0.70
C THR A 169 0.73 -21.86 1.24
N VAL A 170 1.07 -20.67 1.74
CA VAL A 170 2.39 -20.42 2.36
C VAL A 170 2.55 -21.23 3.63
N LEU A 171 1.55 -21.25 4.53
CA LEU A 171 1.59 -22.07 5.76
C LEU A 171 1.75 -23.56 5.47
N VAL A 172 1.00 -24.09 4.50
CA VAL A 172 1.12 -25.50 4.07
C VAL A 172 2.52 -25.77 3.52
N SER A 173 3.06 -24.88 2.68
CA SER A 173 4.39 -25.02 2.10
C SER A 173 5.53 -25.00 3.13
N GLU A 174 5.30 -24.34 4.26
CA GLU A 174 6.24 -24.30 5.40
C GLU A 174 5.99 -25.40 6.42
N ASN A 175 5.02 -26.31 6.16
CA ASN A 175 4.60 -27.38 7.10
C ASN A 175 4.17 -26.82 8.47
N VAL A 176 3.44 -25.71 8.48
CA VAL A 176 2.89 -25.11 9.70
C VAL A 176 1.48 -25.65 9.91
N GLU A 177 1.22 -26.18 11.11
CA GLU A 177 -0.13 -26.54 11.52
C GLU A 177 -0.92 -25.27 11.87
N PHE A 178 -2.14 -25.16 11.38
CA PHE A 178 -3.03 -24.03 11.69
C PHE A 178 -4.50 -24.46 11.67
N ASP A 179 -5.31 -23.77 12.42
CA ASP A 179 -6.76 -23.83 12.31
C ASP A 179 -7.30 -22.64 11.48
N LEU A 180 -8.49 -22.81 10.92
CA LEU A 180 -9.06 -21.81 10.02
C LEU A 180 -9.47 -20.53 10.76
N ASP A 181 -9.92 -20.63 12.00
CA ASP A 181 -10.36 -19.48 12.79
C ASP A 181 -9.14 -18.60 13.16
N THR A 182 -8.04 -19.22 13.54
CA THR A 182 -6.78 -18.51 13.78
C THR A 182 -6.28 -17.82 12.51
N LEU A 183 -6.30 -18.51 11.36
CA LEU A 183 -5.90 -17.90 10.10
C LEU A 183 -6.81 -16.72 9.71
N ASP A 184 -8.14 -16.88 9.83
CA ASP A 184 -9.11 -15.81 9.51
C ASP A 184 -8.85 -14.56 10.36
N ASN A 185 -8.50 -14.72 11.62
CA ASN A 185 -8.11 -13.62 12.50
C ASN A 185 -6.89 -12.86 11.95
N TYR A 186 -5.84 -13.55 11.51
CA TYR A 186 -4.68 -12.89 10.88
C TYR A 186 -5.06 -12.17 9.58
N ILE A 187 -5.89 -12.81 8.75
CA ILE A 187 -6.37 -12.22 7.49
C ILE A 187 -7.10 -10.91 7.77
N ARG A 188 -8.10 -10.91 8.63
CA ARG A 188 -8.91 -9.71 8.97
C ARG A 188 -8.05 -8.57 9.51
N GLY A 189 -7.05 -8.87 10.35
CA GLY A 189 -6.17 -7.85 10.94
C GLY A 189 -5.11 -7.29 9.99
N THR A 190 -4.87 -7.93 8.84
CA THR A 190 -3.79 -7.54 7.92
C THR A 190 -4.26 -7.17 6.52
N TYR A 191 -5.46 -7.60 6.14
CA TYR A 191 -6.01 -7.28 4.83
C TYR A 191 -6.12 -5.76 4.62
N PRO A 192 -5.71 -5.22 3.45
CA PRO A 192 -5.29 -5.91 2.22
C PRO A 192 -3.77 -6.09 2.07
N ASP A 193 -2.98 -5.88 3.12
CA ASP A 193 -1.51 -5.94 3.07
C ASP A 193 -0.98 -7.37 3.24
N LEU A 194 -0.77 -8.07 2.11
CA LEU A 194 -0.22 -9.43 2.12
C LEU A 194 1.21 -9.49 2.70
N ARG A 195 2.01 -8.43 2.56
CA ARG A 195 3.36 -8.36 3.12
C ARG A 195 3.30 -8.40 4.65
N ARG A 196 2.43 -7.58 5.25
CA ARG A 196 2.18 -7.57 6.70
C ARG A 196 1.65 -8.92 7.17
N CYS A 197 0.70 -9.52 6.45
CA CYS A 197 0.15 -10.82 6.75
C CYS A 197 1.25 -11.90 6.81
N LEU A 198 2.04 -12.06 5.77
CA LEU A 198 3.10 -13.08 5.71
C LEU A 198 4.17 -12.89 6.78
N ASN A 199 4.53 -11.64 7.11
CA ASN A 199 5.47 -11.35 8.19
C ASN A 199 4.91 -11.80 9.55
N GLN A 200 3.64 -11.49 9.83
CA GLN A 200 3.00 -11.91 11.09
C GLN A 200 2.86 -13.44 11.17
N LEU A 201 2.42 -14.07 10.07
CA LEU A 201 2.34 -15.53 10.00
C LEU A 201 3.70 -16.18 10.25
N GLN A 202 4.78 -15.67 9.65
CA GLN A 202 6.14 -16.21 9.85
C GLN A 202 6.60 -16.10 11.29
N VAL A 203 6.42 -14.94 11.94
CA VAL A 203 6.82 -14.71 13.33
C VAL A 203 6.07 -15.66 14.28
N ASN A 204 4.76 -15.79 14.07
CA ASN A 204 3.89 -16.56 14.96
C ASN A 204 3.80 -18.07 14.62
N SER A 205 4.59 -18.54 13.65
CA SER A 205 4.69 -19.94 13.24
C SER A 205 6.04 -20.58 13.60
N SER A 206 6.86 -19.91 14.40
CA SER A 206 8.24 -20.34 14.73
C SER A 206 8.32 -21.73 15.40
N THR A 207 7.24 -22.18 16.06
CA THR A 207 7.14 -23.48 16.72
C THR A 207 6.62 -24.62 15.82
N GLY A 208 6.34 -24.33 14.53
CA GLY A 208 5.71 -25.27 13.59
C GLY A 208 4.19 -25.30 13.67
N LYS A 209 3.59 -24.51 14.57
CA LYS A 209 2.15 -24.30 14.68
C LYS A 209 1.86 -22.81 14.72
N LEU A 210 0.84 -22.36 13.99
CA LEU A 210 0.37 -20.98 14.05
C LEU A 210 -0.28 -20.73 15.41
N VAL A 211 0.34 -19.84 16.19
CA VAL A 211 -0.17 -19.47 17.51
C VAL A 211 -1.21 -18.37 17.33
N ALA A 212 -2.37 -18.53 17.98
CA ALA A 212 -3.33 -17.45 18.10
C ALA A 212 -2.70 -16.32 18.92
N THR A 213 -2.47 -15.16 18.30
CA THR A 213 -1.96 -14.02 19.06
C THR A 213 -3.10 -13.40 19.85
N ALA A 214 -2.86 -13.22 21.13
CA ALA A 214 -3.78 -12.45 21.99
C ALA A 214 -3.93 -10.98 21.52
N GLU A 215 -3.07 -10.53 20.60
CA GLU A 215 -3.02 -9.17 20.06
C GLU A 215 -3.73 -8.99 18.72
N THR A 216 -4.10 -10.07 18.03
CA THR A 216 -4.83 -9.96 16.76
C THR A 216 -6.33 -10.07 16.99
N ASN A 217 -7.02 -8.93 17.01
CA ASN A 217 -8.42 -8.82 16.63
C ASN A 217 -9.56 -8.81 17.67
N SER A 218 -9.34 -9.11 18.94
CA SER A 218 -10.42 -8.83 19.90
C SER A 218 -10.23 -7.51 20.64
N SER A 219 -8.99 -6.98 20.72
CA SER A 219 -8.74 -5.77 21.49
C SER A 219 -8.80 -4.47 20.65
N GLU A 220 -8.27 -4.45 19.43
CA GLU A 220 -8.21 -3.20 18.65
C GLU A 220 -9.60 -2.79 18.16
N ASP A 221 -10.28 -3.66 17.40
CA ASP A 221 -11.64 -3.38 16.92
C ASP A 221 -12.65 -3.33 18.07
N SER A 222 -12.45 -4.14 19.13
CA SER A 222 -13.32 -4.08 20.29
C SER A 222 -13.21 -2.76 21.05
N ILE A 223 -12.02 -2.17 21.18
CA ILE A 223 -11.85 -0.86 21.82
C ILE A 223 -12.58 0.24 21.00
N LEU A 224 -12.46 0.22 19.67
CA LEU A 224 -13.14 1.17 18.80
C LEU A 224 -14.66 0.96 18.80
N VAL A 225 -15.11 -0.32 18.80
CA VAL A 225 -16.55 -0.64 18.92
C VAL A 225 -17.10 -0.22 20.28
N GLU A 226 -16.37 -0.46 21.37
CA GLU A 226 -16.75 -0.03 22.72
C GLU A 226 -16.78 1.50 22.79
N ALA A 227 -15.78 2.20 22.24
CA ALA A 227 -15.79 3.65 22.16
C ALA A 227 -17.04 4.18 21.41
N ALA A 228 -17.38 3.54 20.26
CA ALA A 228 -18.58 3.90 19.51
C ALA A 228 -19.87 3.70 20.33
N GLN A 229 -19.97 2.60 21.09
CA GLN A 229 -21.12 2.34 21.95
C GLN A 229 -21.22 3.35 23.09
N LEU A 230 -20.10 3.76 23.68
CA LEU A 230 -20.05 4.79 24.71
C LEU A 230 -20.54 6.14 24.17
N PHE A 231 -20.08 6.56 22.99
CA PHE A 231 -20.56 7.79 22.34
C PHE A 231 -22.06 7.72 22.04
N LYS A 232 -22.56 6.60 21.47
CA LYS A 232 -23.99 6.40 21.19
C LYS A 232 -24.86 6.42 22.45
N SER A 233 -24.32 5.96 23.58
CA SER A 233 -25.02 5.99 24.87
C SER A 233 -24.91 7.32 25.61
N GLY A 234 -24.25 8.34 25.03
CA GLY A 234 -24.06 9.66 25.63
C GLY A 234 -22.94 9.72 26.68
N LYS A 235 -22.18 8.65 26.86
CA LYS A 235 -21.04 8.59 27.79
C LYS A 235 -19.75 9.13 27.14
N ILE A 236 -19.79 10.42 26.77
CA ILE A 236 -18.78 11.09 25.97
C ILE A 236 -17.38 11.02 26.60
N LEU A 237 -17.28 11.24 27.92
CA LEU A 237 -15.99 11.22 28.63
C LEU A 237 -15.33 9.82 28.61
N GLU A 238 -16.12 8.79 28.84
CA GLU A 238 -15.64 7.42 28.81
C GLU A 238 -15.20 7.02 27.38
N GLY A 239 -15.99 7.38 26.37
CA GLY A 239 -15.64 7.13 24.96
C GLY A 239 -14.34 7.84 24.52
N ARG A 240 -14.14 9.09 24.99
CA ARG A 240 -12.88 9.83 24.77
C ARG A 240 -11.68 9.13 25.42
N GLN A 241 -11.82 8.66 26.65
CA GLN A 241 -10.76 7.93 27.34
C GLN A 241 -10.39 6.64 26.61
N GLN A 242 -11.37 5.92 26.06
CA GLN A 242 -11.12 4.72 25.26
C GLN A 242 -10.34 5.02 23.98
N LEU A 243 -10.69 6.08 23.23
CA LEU A 243 -9.94 6.45 22.03
C LEU A 243 -8.52 6.93 22.34
N LEU A 244 -8.33 7.68 23.42
CA LEU A 244 -6.99 8.10 23.86
C LEU A 244 -6.16 6.90 24.32
N HIS A 245 -6.76 5.96 25.03
CA HIS A 245 -6.12 4.71 25.42
C HIS A 245 -5.72 3.87 24.19
N TYR A 246 -6.61 3.80 23.19
CA TYR A 246 -6.31 3.11 21.92
C TYR A 246 -5.07 3.71 21.23
N VAL A 247 -5.01 5.04 21.09
CA VAL A 247 -3.84 5.69 20.46
C VAL A 247 -2.58 5.58 21.31
N ALA A 248 -2.69 5.60 22.63
CA ALA A 248 -1.54 5.35 23.51
C ALA A 248 -0.98 3.94 23.36
N LEU A 249 -1.83 2.93 23.13
CA LEU A 249 -1.39 1.56 22.82
C LEU A 249 -0.85 1.42 21.39
N TYR A 250 -1.43 2.16 20.44
CA TYR A 250 -1.13 2.08 19.00
C TYR A 250 -0.80 3.44 18.38
N PRO A 251 0.32 4.10 18.75
CA PRO A 251 0.64 5.46 18.31
C PRO A 251 0.73 5.62 16.79
N THR A 252 1.12 4.55 16.08
CA THR A 252 1.22 4.53 14.61
C THR A 252 -0.13 4.53 13.90
N ARG A 253 -1.24 4.33 14.61
CA ARG A 253 -2.60 4.26 14.07
C ARG A 253 -3.42 5.52 14.29
N ILE A 254 -2.80 6.61 14.61
CA ILE A 254 -3.54 7.86 14.85
C ILE A 254 -4.25 8.36 13.59
N GLU A 255 -3.63 8.22 12.42
CA GLU A 255 -4.29 8.58 11.15
C GLU A 255 -5.51 7.69 10.87
N ASP A 256 -5.40 6.38 11.17
CA ASP A 256 -6.52 5.43 11.07
C ASP A 256 -7.63 5.79 12.06
N THR A 257 -7.28 6.31 13.24
CA THR A 257 -8.26 6.79 14.24
C THR A 257 -9.03 7.99 13.71
N TYR A 258 -8.38 8.97 13.10
CA TYR A 258 -9.04 10.10 12.46
C TYR A 258 -9.94 9.68 11.30
N LYS A 259 -9.48 8.69 10.49
CA LYS A 259 -10.29 8.11 9.44
C LYS A 259 -11.52 7.39 10.01
N TRP A 260 -11.37 6.62 11.08
CA TRP A 260 -12.49 6.00 11.79
C TRP A 260 -13.48 7.02 12.32
N MET A 261 -13.01 8.15 12.88
CA MET A 261 -13.87 9.25 13.29
C MET A 261 -14.67 9.83 12.13
N TYR A 262 -14.06 9.99 10.97
CA TYR A 262 -14.73 10.45 9.75
C TYR A 262 -15.74 9.41 9.23
N ASP A 263 -15.42 8.14 9.25
CA ASP A 263 -16.31 7.05 8.81
C ASP A 263 -17.54 6.89 9.76
N ASN A 264 -17.46 7.43 10.98
CA ASN A 264 -18.50 7.38 12.01
C ASN A 264 -19.02 8.77 12.41
N LEU A 265 -19.25 9.66 11.44
CA LEU A 265 -19.71 11.05 11.69
C LEU A 265 -20.99 11.13 12.51
N ASP A 266 -21.85 10.13 12.47
CA ASP A 266 -23.09 10.06 13.25
C ASP A 266 -22.87 10.05 14.76
N LEU A 267 -21.67 9.70 15.23
CA LEU A 267 -21.31 9.73 16.64
C LEU A 267 -21.13 11.17 17.18
N TRP A 268 -20.83 12.12 16.30
CA TRP A 268 -20.48 13.50 16.65
C TRP A 268 -21.66 14.46 16.51
N GLY A 269 -22.74 14.05 15.81
CA GLY A 269 -23.97 14.83 15.68
C GLY A 269 -24.89 14.31 14.60
N THR A 270 -26.19 14.50 14.81
CA THR A 270 -27.24 14.03 13.89
C THR A 270 -27.65 15.07 12.85
N SER A 271 -27.39 16.38 13.12
CA SER A 271 -27.70 17.45 12.16
C SER A 271 -26.59 17.57 11.10
N ASN A 272 -26.95 17.99 9.88
CA ASN A 272 -25.98 18.21 8.80
C ASN A 272 -24.93 19.26 9.18
N GLU A 273 -25.37 20.35 9.87
CA GLU A 273 -24.46 21.41 10.33
C GLU A 273 -23.38 20.88 11.29
N ARG A 274 -23.79 20.00 12.24
CA ARG A 274 -22.82 19.36 13.15
C ARG A 274 -21.91 18.39 12.45
N ARG A 275 -22.40 17.62 11.50
CA ARG A 275 -21.55 16.74 10.69
C ARG A 275 -20.50 17.52 9.90
N ASP A 276 -20.90 18.64 9.28
CA ASP A 276 -19.98 19.50 8.53
C ASP A 276 -18.93 20.12 9.46
N ALA A 277 -19.33 20.60 10.65
CA ALA A 277 -18.39 21.09 11.66
C ALA A 277 -17.42 19.99 12.11
N SER A 278 -17.91 18.76 12.32
CA SER A 278 -17.09 17.63 12.71
C SER A 278 -16.03 17.27 11.65
N ILE A 279 -16.39 17.32 10.36
CA ILE A 279 -15.43 17.10 9.25
C ILE A 279 -14.30 18.13 9.30
N ILE A 280 -14.63 19.41 9.57
CA ILE A 280 -13.63 20.49 9.66
C ILE A 280 -12.69 20.24 10.85
N ILE A 281 -13.23 19.85 12.02
CA ILE A 281 -12.43 19.54 13.21
C ILE A 281 -11.50 18.34 12.95
N ILE A 282 -12.02 17.26 12.39
CA ILE A 282 -11.26 16.04 12.05
C ILE A 282 -10.14 16.40 11.08
N ARG A 283 -10.43 17.16 10.01
CA ARG A 283 -9.43 17.63 9.03
C ARG A 283 -8.34 18.48 9.69
N ASN A 284 -8.72 19.40 10.58
CA ASN A 284 -7.75 20.25 11.28
C ASN A 284 -6.84 19.43 12.22
N GLY A 285 -7.41 18.47 12.97
CA GLY A 285 -6.65 17.56 13.81
C GLY A 285 -5.62 16.75 13.00
N LEU A 286 -6.06 16.18 11.89
CA LEU A 286 -5.19 15.41 10.99
C LEU A 286 -4.10 16.29 10.37
N ALA A 287 -4.42 17.49 9.92
CA ALA A 287 -3.45 18.42 9.33
C ALA A 287 -2.41 18.92 10.33
N ASN A 288 -2.74 18.98 11.62
CA ASN A 288 -1.86 19.44 12.69
C ASN A 288 -0.96 18.31 13.25
N LEU A 289 -1.22 17.04 12.93
CA LEU A 289 -0.42 15.92 13.43
C LEU A 289 1.10 16.09 13.24
N PRO A 290 1.59 16.52 12.07
CA PRO A 290 3.03 16.72 11.87
C PRO A 290 3.63 17.87 12.70
N LEU A 291 2.79 18.79 13.17
CA LEU A 291 3.22 19.98 13.94
C LEU A 291 3.22 19.73 15.45
N VAL A 292 2.50 18.73 15.91
CA VAL A 292 2.38 18.38 17.33
C VAL A 292 3.24 17.17 17.61
N GLY A 293 4.31 17.35 18.41
CA GLY A 293 5.25 16.28 18.73
C GLY A 293 4.66 15.09 19.50
N ILE A 294 3.45 15.23 20.04
CA ILE A 294 2.71 14.20 20.79
C ILE A 294 1.32 14.05 20.13
N PRO A 295 1.10 13.01 19.34
CA PRO A 295 -0.12 12.81 18.59
C PRO A 295 -1.40 12.74 19.43
N GLU A 296 -1.31 12.22 20.65
CA GLU A 296 -2.43 12.11 21.59
C GLU A 296 -3.00 13.47 21.97
N ILE A 297 -2.17 14.53 22.00
CA ILE A 297 -2.63 15.91 22.32
C ILE A 297 -3.51 16.42 21.16
N SER A 298 -3.13 16.18 19.93
CA SER A 298 -3.94 16.56 18.76
C SER A 298 -5.29 15.86 18.77
N LEU A 299 -5.32 14.56 19.05
CA LEU A 299 -6.56 13.80 19.15
C LEU A 299 -7.43 14.30 20.32
N ALA A 300 -6.82 14.51 21.49
CA ALA A 300 -7.55 15.02 22.66
C ALA A 300 -8.22 16.38 22.39
N ALA A 301 -7.53 17.29 21.70
CA ALA A 301 -8.06 18.58 21.29
C ALA A 301 -9.25 18.42 20.33
N SER A 302 -9.10 17.60 19.28
CA SER A 302 -10.19 17.33 18.33
C SER A 302 -11.41 16.71 19.01
N LEU A 303 -11.20 15.74 19.92
CA LEU A 303 -12.30 15.14 20.70
C LEU A 303 -12.96 16.14 21.67
N ALA A 304 -12.20 17.12 22.19
CA ALA A 304 -12.76 18.20 22.99
C ALA A 304 -13.67 19.11 22.17
N GLU A 305 -13.21 19.55 20.99
CA GLU A 305 -13.97 20.37 20.07
C GLU A 305 -15.25 19.67 19.57
N LEU A 306 -15.17 18.37 19.26
CA LEU A 306 -16.33 17.56 18.83
C LEU A 306 -17.40 17.40 19.91
N SER A 307 -17.08 17.66 21.19
CA SER A 307 -18.00 17.48 22.31
C SER A 307 -18.66 18.77 22.75
N LEU A 308 -18.25 19.92 22.20
CA LEU A 308 -18.89 21.22 22.37
C LEU A 308 -20.09 21.37 21.45
#